data_7563adb16e516b5b3b060b8bb301fa16
#
_entry.id   7563adb16e516b5b3b060b8bb301fa16
#
_cell.length_a   1.000
_cell.length_b   1.000
_cell.length_c   1.000
_cell.angle_alpha   90.00
_cell.angle_beta   90.00
_cell.angle_gamma   90.00
#
_symmetry.space_group_name_H-M   'P 1'
#
loop_
_entity.id
_entity.type
_entity.pdbx_description
1 polymer ?
#
loop_
_entity_poly.entity_id
_entity_poly.type
_entity_poly.pdbx_seq_one_letter_code
_entity_poly.pdbx_strand_id
1 'polypeptide(L)'
;MNKLAHHQGIHKFFFTLGLTLQLSKPVIKHLIHIVDALTTKGFSGTLTDIHYWSFHPNHRTTLSHFFTKSPWNEERLLGKLQEWILSQVERLAKRKNQPLFVSIDDTICQKTKPSSRAAHAIQGCDWHYSHKDHQSVWGHSLVWLMVHTFTQAFPFAFRLY
;
A
#
# COMPACT_ATOMS: atom_id res chain seq x y z
N MET A 1 9.84 -8.05 -18.11
CA MET A 1 9.75 -8.82 -16.83
C MET A 1 8.78 -9.98 -17.05
N ASN A 2 9.13 -11.19 -16.59
CA ASN A 2 8.25 -12.36 -16.71
C ASN A 2 7.10 -12.23 -15.69
N LYS A 3 5.87 -11.95 -16.15
CA LYS A 3 4.68 -11.74 -15.30
C LYS A 3 4.38 -12.94 -14.39
N LEU A 4 4.57 -14.17 -14.88
CA LEU A 4 4.34 -15.38 -14.09
C LEU A 4 5.33 -15.48 -12.91
N ALA A 5 6.61 -15.26 -13.16
CA ALA A 5 7.64 -15.32 -12.10
C ALA A 5 7.41 -14.22 -11.04
N HIS A 6 6.96 -13.04 -11.47
CA HIS A 6 6.60 -11.95 -10.58
C HIS A 6 5.40 -12.31 -9.69
N HIS A 7 4.33 -12.82 -10.27
CA HIS A 7 3.14 -13.27 -9.55
C HIS A 7 3.46 -14.38 -8.53
N GLN A 8 4.30 -15.35 -8.90
CA GLN A 8 4.78 -16.40 -7.99
C GLN A 8 5.60 -15.82 -6.83
N GLY A 9 6.42 -14.80 -7.10
CA GLY A 9 7.19 -14.08 -6.08
C GLY A 9 6.28 -13.44 -5.03
N ILE A 10 5.20 -12.77 -5.44
CA ILE A 10 4.21 -12.18 -4.53
C ILE A 10 3.52 -13.24 -3.68
N HIS A 11 3.11 -14.36 -4.30
CA HIS A 11 2.50 -15.47 -3.57
C HIS A 11 3.44 -16.04 -2.50
N LYS A 12 4.70 -16.28 -2.86
CA LYS A 12 5.74 -16.73 -1.93
C LYS A 12 5.97 -15.73 -0.79
N PHE A 13 5.95 -14.43 -1.08
CA PHE A 13 6.07 -13.40 -0.07
C PHE A 13 4.89 -13.44 0.93
N PHE A 14 3.66 -13.56 0.46
CA PHE A 14 2.48 -13.71 1.33
C PHE A 14 2.53 -14.96 2.20
N PHE A 15 3.07 -16.05 1.66
CA PHE A 15 3.32 -17.26 2.43
C PHE A 15 4.36 -17.01 3.53
N THR A 16 5.45 -16.33 3.22
CA THR A 16 6.50 -15.96 4.19
C THR A 16 5.97 -15.07 5.32
N LEU A 17 4.99 -14.20 5.04
CA LEU A 17 4.30 -13.40 6.05
C LEU A 17 3.30 -14.20 6.91
N GLY A 18 3.06 -15.47 6.58
CA GLY A 18 2.05 -16.29 7.25
C GLY A 18 0.61 -15.90 6.92
N LEU A 19 0.38 -15.01 5.96
CA LEU A 19 -0.95 -14.52 5.59
C LEU A 19 -1.84 -15.61 5.03
N THR A 20 -1.26 -16.60 4.35
CA THR A 20 -1.98 -17.74 3.77
C THR A 20 -2.67 -18.63 4.80
N LEU A 21 -2.24 -18.56 6.07
CA LEU A 21 -2.87 -19.27 7.19
C LEU A 21 -3.95 -18.44 7.89
N GLN A 22 -3.99 -17.15 7.65
CA GLN A 22 -4.84 -16.20 8.39
C GLN A 22 -5.98 -15.61 7.56
N LEU A 23 -5.78 -15.56 6.25
CA LEU A 23 -6.75 -14.98 5.32
C LEU A 23 -7.34 -16.09 4.43
N SER A 24 -8.60 -15.93 4.04
CA SER A 24 -9.23 -16.87 3.13
C SER A 24 -8.58 -16.84 1.74
N LYS A 25 -8.63 -17.98 1.02
CA LYS A 25 -8.07 -18.08 -0.34
C LYS A 25 -8.56 -16.98 -1.30
N PRO A 26 -9.86 -16.59 -1.33
CA PRO A 26 -10.32 -15.50 -2.17
C PRO A 26 -9.66 -14.15 -1.82
N VAL A 27 -9.52 -13.85 -0.52
CA VAL A 27 -8.87 -12.62 -0.05
C VAL A 27 -7.41 -12.58 -0.49
N ILE A 28 -6.66 -13.66 -0.26
CA ILE A 28 -5.26 -13.78 -0.73
C ILE A 28 -5.16 -13.57 -2.24
N LYS A 29 -6.05 -14.18 -3.01
CA LYS A 29 -6.06 -14.03 -4.47
C LYS A 29 -6.25 -12.56 -4.88
N HIS A 30 -7.18 -11.84 -4.26
CA HIS A 30 -7.40 -10.43 -4.55
C HIS A 30 -6.21 -9.56 -4.15
N LEU A 31 -5.64 -9.78 -2.96
CA LEU A 31 -4.47 -9.04 -2.50
C LEU A 31 -3.26 -9.26 -3.42
N ILE A 32 -3.03 -10.50 -3.90
CA ILE A 32 -1.96 -10.77 -4.86
C ILE A 32 -2.20 -10.00 -6.16
N HIS A 33 -3.42 -9.96 -6.69
CA HIS A 33 -3.74 -9.19 -7.89
C HIS A 33 -3.49 -7.70 -7.72
N ILE A 34 -3.83 -7.15 -6.54
CA ILE A 34 -3.60 -5.73 -6.23
C ILE A 34 -2.10 -5.44 -6.20
N VAL A 35 -1.34 -6.24 -5.45
CA VAL A 35 0.12 -6.05 -5.33
C VAL A 35 0.82 -6.26 -6.68
N ASP A 36 0.39 -7.25 -7.46
CA ASP A 36 0.91 -7.50 -8.80
C ASP A 36 0.75 -6.28 -9.72
N ALA A 37 -0.43 -5.66 -9.72
CA ALA A 37 -0.68 -4.43 -10.46
C ALA A 37 0.11 -3.25 -9.92
N LEU A 38 0.13 -3.04 -8.59
CA LEU A 38 0.86 -1.94 -7.93
C LEU A 38 2.36 -1.95 -8.26
N THR A 39 2.93 -3.14 -8.40
CA THR A 39 4.36 -3.31 -8.70
C THR A 39 4.67 -3.37 -10.20
N THR A 40 3.64 -3.31 -11.05
CA THR A 40 3.81 -3.28 -12.50
C THR A 40 3.98 -1.86 -13.01
N LYS A 41 4.91 -1.65 -13.94
CA LYS A 41 5.17 -0.35 -14.56
C LYS A 41 3.92 0.17 -15.30
N GLY A 42 3.56 1.42 -15.03
CA GLY A 42 2.42 2.10 -15.68
C GLY A 42 1.14 2.11 -14.87
N PHE A 43 1.16 1.58 -13.63
CA PHE A 43 0.01 1.65 -12.74
C PHE A 43 -0.33 3.11 -12.37
N SER A 44 -1.57 3.53 -12.58
CA SER A 44 -2.06 4.89 -12.28
C SER A 44 -2.92 4.98 -11.00
N GLY A 45 -3.16 3.86 -10.33
CA GLY A 45 -3.89 3.83 -9.06
C GLY A 45 -5.39 3.55 -9.17
N THR A 46 -5.90 3.17 -10.33
CA THR A 46 -7.32 2.89 -10.51
C THR A 46 -7.64 1.38 -10.47
N LEU A 47 -8.90 1.02 -10.14
CA LEU A 47 -9.36 -0.37 -10.22
C LEU A 47 -9.28 -0.93 -11.65
N THR A 48 -9.39 -0.06 -12.65
CA THR A 48 -9.23 -0.43 -14.06
C THR A 48 -7.80 -0.86 -14.35
N ASP A 49 -6.81 -0.16 -13.77
CA ASP A 49 -5.40 -0.54 -13.94
C ASP A 49 -5.09 -1.85 -13.23
N ILE A 50 -5.62 -2.09 -12.03
CA ILE A 50 -5.46 -3.38 -11.36
C ILE A 50 -5.99 -4.51 -12.25
N HIS A 51 -7.16 -4.31 -12.88
CA HIS A 51 -7.70 -5.27 -13.83
C HIS A 51 -6.79 -5.49 -15.05
N TYR A 52 -6.24 -4.42 -15.59
CA TYR A 52 -5.44 -4.47 -16.82
C TYR A 52 -4.02 -5.02 -16.62
N TRP A 53 -3.36 -4.66 -15.51
CA TRP A 53 -1.95 -4.94 -15.30
C TRP A 53 -1.65 -6.23 -14.54
N SER A 54 -2.61 -6.78 -13.79
CA SER A 54 -2.38 -8.04 -13.06
C SER A 54 -2.26 -9.24 -13.98
N PHE A 55 -1.57 -10.29 -13.52
CA PHE A 55 -1.33 -11.51 -14.30
C PHE A 55 -2.61 -12.31 -14.55
N HIS A 56 -3.48 -12.42 -13.52
CA HIS A 56 -4.81 -13.05 -13.60
C HIS A 56 -5.88 -12.03 -13.26
N PRO A 57 -6.30 -11.20 -14.22
CA PRO A 57 -7.18 -10.09 -13.93
C PRO A 57 -8.54 -10.53 -13.43
N ASN A 58 -8.94 -10.04 -12.26
CA ASN A 58 -10.32 -10.09 -11.84
C ASN A 58 -11.09 -8.91 -12.45
N HIS A 59 -12.36 -9.11 -12.79
CA HIS A 59 -13.16 -8.02 -13.30
C HIS A 59 -13.25 -6.85 -12.29
N ARG A 60 -13.32 -5.62 -12.80
CA ARG A 60 -13.35 -4.39 -12.00
C ARG A 60 -14.43 -4.43 -10.91
N THR A 61 -15.62 -4.95 -11.21
CA THR A 61 -16.70 -5.08 -10.22
C THR A 61 -16.36 -6.04 -9.09
N THR A 62 -15.63 -7.12 -9.36
CA THR A 62 -15.16 -8.06 -8.34
C THR A 62 -14.17 -7.38 -7.40
N LEU A 63 -13.26 -6.56 -7.93
CA LEU A 63 -12.33 -5.77 -7.13
C LEU A 63 -13.06 -4.72 -6.30
N SER A 64 -14.03 -4.01 -6.86
CA SER A 64 -14.87 -3.07 -6.11
C SER A 64 -15.59 -3.76 -4.96
N HIS A 65 -16.17 -4.94 -5.20
CA HIS A 65 -16.82 -5.76 -4.17
C HIS A 65 -15.83 -6.20 -3.08
N PHE A 66 -14.59 -6.57 -3.47
CA PHE A 66 -13.54 -6.92 -2.51
C PHE A 66 -13.26 -5.78 -1.53
N PHE A 67 -13.06 -4.57 -2.02
CA PHE A 67 -12.78 -3.41 -1.16
C PHE A 67 -13.96 -2.99 -0.28
N THR A 68 -15.20 -3.21 -0.73
CA THR A 68 -16.38 -2.69 -0.02
C THR A 68 -17.10 -3.71 0.85
N LYS A 69 -16.98 -5.01 0.56
CA LYS A 69 -17.82 -6.05 1.16
C LYS A 69 -17.07 -7.28 1.66
N SER A 70 -15.80 -7.49 1.27
CA SER A 70 -15.08 -8.68 1.71
C SER A 70 -14.67 -8.58 3.18
N PRO A 71 -14.92 -9.61 3.99
CA PRO A 71 -14.53 -9.64 5.38
C PRO A 71 -13.04 -9.96 5.48
N TRP A 72 -12.20 -8.95 5.43
CA TRP A 72 -10.78 -9.07 5.71
C TRP A 72 -10.34 -7.98 6.66
N ASN A 73 -9.32 -8.27 7.45
CA ASN A 73 -8.83 -7.37 8.49
C ASN A 73 -7.50 -6.76 8.04
N GLU A 74 -7.55 -5.49 7.66
CA GLU A 74 -6.39 -4.71 7.22
C GLU A 74 -5.37 -4.48 8.33
N GLU A 75 -5.81 -4.33 9.58
CA GLU A 75 -4.91 -4.15 10.72
C GLU A 75 -4.06 -5.40 10.94
N ARG A 76 -4.66 -6.58 10.76
CA ARG A 76 -3.94 -7.84 10.85
C ARG A 76 -2.91 -8.00 9.72
N LEU A 77 -3.27 -7.58 8.51
CA LEU A 77 -2.35 -7.54 7.37
C LEU A 77 -1.18 -6.60 7.67
N LEU A 78 -1.49 -5.38 8.11
CA LEU A 78 -0.49 -4.37 8.47
C LEU A 78 0.42 -4.87 9.60
N GLY A 79 -0.15 -5.45 10.66
CA GLY A 79 0.62 -6.01 11.79
C GLY A 79 1.64 -7.07 11.33
N LYS A 80 1.23 -8.00 10.46
CA LYS A 80 2.15 -9.00 9.91
C LYS A 80 3.24 -8.40 9.03
N LEU A 81 2.92 -7.37 8.27
CA LEU A 81 3.91 -6.65 7.49
C LEU A 81 4.89 -5.90 8.39
N GLN A 82 4.41 -5.26 9.45
CA GLN A 82 5.23 -4.57 10.45
C GLN A 82 6.18 -5.52 11.17
N GLU A 83 5.71 -6.69 11.65
CA GLU A 83 6.55 -7.73 12.24
C GLU A 83 7.69 -8.14 11.29
N TRP A 84 7.35 -8.37 10.03
CA TRP A 84 8.34 -8.72 9.01
C TRP A 84 9.35 -7.59 8.77
N ILE A 85 8.87 -6.34 8.60
CA ILE A 85 9.73 -5.16 8.38
C ILE A 85 10.73 -5.02 9.54
N LEU A 86 10.26 -5.07 10.79
CA LEU A 86 11.14 -4.98 11.95
C LEU A 86 12.21 -6.06 11.93
N SER A 87 11.82 -7.30 11.65
CA SER A 87 12.78 -8.42 11.56
C SER A 87 13.84 -8.20 10.47
N GLN A 88 13.47 -7.61 9.32
CA GLN A 88 14.42 -7.32 8.25
C GLN A 88 15.38 -6.18 8.64
N VAL A 89 14.83 -5.08 9.18
CA VAL A 89 15.63 -3.89 9.54
C VAL A 89 16.60 -4.21 10.67
N GLU A 90 16.15 -4.93 11.71
CA GLU A 90 17.03 -5.37 12.80
C GLU A 90 18.16 -6.27 12.31
N ARG A 91 17.84 -7.25 11.45
CA ARG A 91 18.84 -8.13 10.85
C ARG A 91 19.86 -7.36 10.02
N LEU A 92 19.38 -6.36 9.26
CA LEU A 92 20.23 -5.49 8.46
C LEU A 92 21.16 -4.64 9.35
N ALA A 93 20.59 -4.03 10.38
CA ALA A 93 21.33 -3.21 11.35
C ALA A 93 22.43 -4.01 12.05
N LYS A 94 22.08 -5.20 12.57
CA LYS A 94 23.05 -6.12 13.19
C LYS A 94 24.15 -6.53 12.23
N ARG A 95 23.81 -6.93 11.01
CA ARG A 95 24.79 -7.38 9.99
C ARG A 95 25.77 -6.29 9.60
N LYS A 96 25.31 -5.03 9.55
CA LYS A 96 26.12 -3.88 9.13
C LYS A 96 26.67 -3.07 10.32
N ASN A 97 26.42 -3.49 11.55
CA ASN A 97 26.73 -2.74 12.77
C ASN A 97 26.28 -1.27 12.69
N GLN A 98 25.03 -1.06 12.32
CA GLN A 98 24.42 0.26 12.14
C GLN A 98 23.29 0.48 13.15
N PRO A 99 23.06 1.71 13.61
CA PRO A 99 21.90 2.04 14.43
C PRO A 99 20.61 1.97 13.61
N LEU A 100 19.49 1.80 14.32
CA LEU A 100 18.16 1.98 13.78
C LEU A 100 17.69 3.40 14.03
N PHE A 101 17.08 3.97 13.01
CA PHE A 101 16.45 5.28 13.08
C PHE A 101 14.94 5.14 12.83
N VAL A 102 14.21 6.05 13.44
CA VAL A 102 12.79 6.27 13.16
C VAL A 102 12.63 7.70 12.69
N SER A 103 12.00 7.90 11.55
CA SER A 103 11.62 9.22 11.05
C SER A 103 10.12 9.29 10.83
N ILE A 104 9.57 10.47 11.08
CA ILE A 104 8.17 10.79 10.85
C ILE A 104 8.16 11.94 9.86
N ASP A 105 7.35 11.78 8.81
CA ASP A 105 7.22 12.79 7.76
C ASP A 105 5.77 12.83 7.29
N ASP A 106 5.33 13.99 6.80
CA ASP A 106 4.01 14.16 6.23
C ASP A 106 4.09 14.36 4.72
N THR A 107 3.04 13.95 4.04
CA THR A 107 2.91 14.15 2.60
C THR A 107 1.46 14.37 2.21
N ILE A 108 1.25 15.19 1.18
CA ILE A 108 -0.08 15.45 0.64
C ILE A 108 -0.26 14.64 -0.64
N CYS A 109 -1.22 13.72 -0.61
CA CYS A 109 -1.67 13.00 -1.79
C CYS A 109 -2.75 13.81 -2.49
N GLN A 110 -2.35 14.70 -3.39
CA GLN A 110 -3.26 15.55 -4.14
C GLN A 110 -4.30 14.73 -4.92
N LYS A 111 -5.55 15.18 -4.86
CA LYS A 111 -6.70 14.62 -5.57
C LYS A 111 -7.42 15.69 -6.38
N THR A 112 -8.09 15.27 -7.43
CA THR A 112 -9.01 16.16 -8.14
C THR A 112 -10.22 16.42 -7.25
N LYS A 113 -10.50 17.68 -6.97
CA LYS A 113 -11.70 18.05 -6.21
C LYS A 113 -12.94 17.62 -6.99
N PRO A 114 -13.86 16.88 -6.36
CA PRO A 114 -15.13 16.54 -6.98
C PRO A 114 -15.89 17.78 -7.42
N SER A 115 -16.62 17.71 -8.52
CA SER A 115 -17.53 18.79 -8.92
C SER A 115 -18.61 18.98 -7.85
N SER A 116 -19.21 20.18 -7.80
CA SER A 116 -20.34 20.49 -6.90
C SER A 116 -21.54 19.57 -7.10
N ARG A 117 -21.61 18.84 -8.24
CA ARG A 117 -22.63 17.85 -8.55
C ARG A 117 -22.31 16.43 -8.04
N ALA A 118 -21.13 16.19 -7.49
CA ALA A 118 -20.80 14.88 -6.93
C ALA A 118 -21.64 14.64 -5.67
N ALA A 119 -22.30 13.50 -5.60
CA ALA A 119 -23.16 13.13 -4.48
C ALA A 119 -22.39 12.98 -3.16
N HIS A 120 -21.10 12.65 -3.24
CA HIS A 120 -20.25 12.43 -2.05
C HIS A 120 -18.86 13.02 -2.27
N ALA A 121 -18.36 13.71 -1.27
CA ALA A 121 -16.95 14.09 -1.21
C ALA A 121 -16.06 12.86 -1.00
N ILE A 122 -14.81 12.93 -1.41
CA ILE A 122 -13.82 11.87 -1.09
C ILE A 122 -13.57 11.90 0.40
N GLN A 123 -13.82 10.80 1.10
CA GLN A 123 -13.65 10.69 2.55
C GLN A 123 -12.22 11.01 2.95
N GLY A 124 -12.05 11.85 3.98
CA GLY A 124 -10.74 12.24 4.51
C GLY A 124 -9.93 13.19 3.62
N CYS A 125 -10.50 13.69 2.53
CA CYS A 125 -9.87 14.75 1.74
C CYS A 125 -10.29 16.12 2.25
N ASP A 126 -9.31 17.03 2.32
CA ASP A 126 -9.53 18.44 2.65
C ASP A 126 -8.48 19.33 1.95
N TRP A 127 -8.55 20.63 2.19
CA TRP A 127 -7.57 21.59 1.73
C TRP A 127 -6.37 21.62 2.67
N HIS A 128 -5.18 21.37 2.12
CA HIS A 128 -3.91 21.41 2.83
C HIS A 128 -2.96 22.36 2.12
N TYR A 129 -2.15 23.08 2.87
CA TYR A 129 -1.11 23.92 2.29
C TYR A 129 0.11 23.06 1.91
N SER A 130 0.41 23.04 0.63
CA SER A 130 1.61 22.35 0.10
C SER A 130 2.80 23.32 0.15
N HIS A 131 3.77 23.03 1.02
CA HIS A 131 5.03 23.80 1.07
C HIS A 131 5.84 23.65 -0.21
N LYS A 132 5.71 22.51 -0.88
CA LYS A 132 6.39 22.24 -2.15
C LYS A 132 5.84 23.11 -3.28
N ASP A 133 4.52 23.25 -3.36
CA ASP A 133 3.84 23.95 -4.46
C ASP A 133 3.48 25.38 -4.10
N HIS A 134 3.73 25.81 -2.84
CA HIS A 134 3.40 27.13 -2.28
C HIS A 134 1.94 27.54 -2.47
N GLN A 135 1.02 26.55 -2.38
CA GLN A 135 -0.41 26.78 -2.54
C GLN A 135 -1.24 25.78 -1.75
N SER A 136 -2.53 26.09 -1.55
CA SER A 136 -3.47 25.12 -1.02
C SER A 136 -3.87 24.12 -2.08
N VAL A 137 -3.77 22.84 -1.76
CA VAL A 137 -4.14 21.72 -2.62
C VAL A 137 -5.21 20.85 -1.95
N TRP A 138 -6.11 20.32 -2.73
CA TRP A 138 -7.13 19.38 -2.28
C TRP A 138 -6.56 17.95 -2.26
N GLY A 139 -6.67 17.24 -1.14
CA GLY A 139 -6.15 15.87 -1.08
C GLY A 139 -6.21 15.26 0.31
N HIS A 140 -5.55 14.11 0.43
CA HIS A 140 -5.30 13.47 1.73
C HIS A 140 -3.96 13.94 2.28
N SER A 141 -3.91 14.32 3.54
CA SER A 141 -2.65 14.42 4.29
C SER A 141 -2.36 13.09 4.96
N LEU A 142 -1.16 12.58 4.73
CA LEU A 142 -0.67 11.31 5.29
C LEU A 142 0.58 11.58 6.12
N VAL A 143 0.56 11.11 7.36
CA VAL A 143 1.77 11.05 8.19
C VAL A 143 2.34 9.65 8.08
N TRP A 144 3.61 9.56 7.68
CA TRP A 144 4.35 8.31 7.54
C TRP A 144 5.34 8.14 8.68
N LEU A 145 5.40 6.93 9.20
CA LEU A 145 6.49 6.49 10.07
C LEU A 145 7.38 5.55 9.28
N MET A 146 8.65 5.91 9.18
CA MET A 146 9.68 5.13 8.50
C MET A 146 10.65 4.55 9.51
N VAL A 147 11.07 3.30 9.30
CA VAL A 147 12.15 2.65 10.06
C VAL A 147 13.30 2.41 9.09
N HIS A 148 14.50 2.85 9.46
CA HIS A 148 15.62 2.80 8.53
C HIS A 148 16.99 2.64 9.20
N THR A 149 17.95 2.20 8.40
CA THR A 149 19.39 2.29 8.65
C THR A 149 19.98 3.38 7.77
N PHE A 150 21.30 3.58 7.77
CA PHE A 150 21.95 4.51 6.83
C PHE A 150 21.76 4.14 5.36
N THR A 151 21.44 2.89 5.06
CA THR A 151 21.45 2.38 3.68
C THR A 151 20.09 1.96 3.14
N GLN A 152 19.11 1.72 3.99
CA GLN A 152 17.79 1.26 3.59
C GLN A 152 16.72 1.81 4.52
N ALA A 153 15.61 2.25 3.93
CA ALA A 153 14.42 2.74 4.62
C ALA A 153 13.20 1.92 4.24
N PHE A 154 12.33 1.68 5.21
CA PHE A 154 11.10 0.93 5.04
C PHE A 154 9.93 1.73 5.63
N PRO A 155 8.82 1.91 4.89
CA PRO A 155 7.59 2.44 5.44
C PRO A 155 7.04 1.45 6.47
N PHE A 156 6.80 1.91 7.68
CA PHE A 156 6.38 1.05 8.79
C PHE A 156 4.91 1.24 9.14
N ALA A 157 4.47 2.47 9.22
CA ALA A 157 3.09 2.81 9.49
C ALA A 157 2.71 4.11 8.78
N PHE A 158 1.43 4.32 8.60
CA PHE A 158 0.90 5.59 8.12
C PHE A 158 -0.44 5.90 8.79
N ARG A 159 -0.78 7.17 8.83
CA ARG A 159 -2.07 7.65 9.30
C ARG A 159 -2.58 8.74 8.38
N LEU A 160 -3.85 8.67 8.04
CA LEU A 160 -4.59 9.79 7.47
C LEU A 160 -4.83 10.83 8.56
N TYR A 161 -4.59 12.08 8.20
CA TYR A 161 -4.75 13.22 9.09
C TYR A 161 -5.91 14.11 8.62
#